data_b08ecfd5c429741ef6fd298f75889865
#
_entry.id   b08ecfd5c429741ef6fd298f75889865
#
_cell.length_a   1.000
_cell.length_b   1.000
_cell.length_c   1.000
_cell.angle_alpha   90.00
_cell.angle_beta   90.00
_cell.angle_gamma   90.00
#
_symmetry.space_group_name_H-M   'P 1'
#
loop_
_entity.id
_entity.type
_entity.pdbx_description
1 polymer ?
#
loop_
_entity_poly.entity_id
_entity_poly.type
_entity_poly.pdbx_seq_one_letter_code
_entity_poly.pdbx_strand_id
1 'polypeptide(L)'
;MVRYGVKITTLTTSEETDVKIRPNRVRQTLAAGKVATIIGGSNDPDLIDQLGTLDVDGIWLEGEHGGVDYADLGNLTRACDLWGKTSVVRVMDNDYATIYRTLDRGAQAIVVPHVNTRAEAQAVVEAGKFSPLGRRGMFTSRQGFGVDDYFKTANDQSMLMVLIEDIAAIPKLDEIVKVDHIDVFFVAPSDLATSMGHIGDMAHPEVQKTIDSALTKIVQAGRVAGTLVNAGNVERYTRMGVRVVFTGFFPWIQAGAKELVERAAAGARG
;
A
#
# COMPACT_ATOMS: atom_id res chain seq x y z
N MET A 1 17.98 17.64 -62.91
CA MET A 1 18.15 18.16 -61.53
C MET A 1 16.76 18.31 -60.91
N VAL A 2 16.29 17.30 -60.18
CA VAL A 2 14.93 17.28 -59.59
C VAL A 2 15.04 17.83 -58.15
N ARG A 3 14.40 18.96 -57.87
CA ARG A 3 14.34 19.53 -56.52
C ARG A 3 13.19 18.88 -55.79
N TYR A 4 13.47 18.05 -54.77
CA TYR A 4 12.49 17.60 -53.79
C TYR A 4 12.22 18.74 -52.80
N GLY A 5 11.07 19.40 -52.91
CA GLY A 5 10.56 20.30 -51.91
C GLY A 5 9.95 19.52 -50.78
N VAL A 6 10.63 19.43 -49.63
CA VAL A 6 10.03 18.94 -48.39
C VAL A 6 9.11 20.02 -47.85
N LYS A 7 7.79 19.82 -47.93
CA LYS A 7 6.83 20.63 -47.19
C LYS A 7 6.91 20.22 -45.69
N ILE A 8 7.53 21.06 -44.89
CA ILE A 8 7.42 20.95 -43.45
C ILE A 8 6.02 21.46 -43.08
N THR A 9 5.10 20.54 -42.85
CA THR A 9 3.82 20.87 -42.22
C THR A 9 4.12 21.13 -40.76
N THR A 10 4.10 22.41 -40.37
CA THR A 10 4.09 22.77 -38.95
C THR A 10 2.83 22.18 -38.33
N LEU A 11 3.01 21.19 -37.47
CA LEU A 11 1.98 20.73 -36.56
C LEU A 11 1.73 21.87 -35.55
N THR A 12 0.79 22.72 -35.86
CA THR A 12 0.26 23.69 -34.94
C THR A 12 -0.79 23.05 -34.07
N THR A 13 -0.73 23.41 -32.81
CA THR A 13 -1.57 23.08 -31.66
C THR A 13 -1.20 21.77 -30.96
N SER A 14 -0.27 21.90 -29.99
CA SER A 14 -0.36 21.07 -28.79
C SER A 14 -1.73 21.39 -28.17
N GLU A 15 -2.68 20.47 -28.26
CA GLU A 15 -3.68 20.39 -27.18
C GLU A 15 -2.87 20.34 -25.88
N GLU A 16 -2.99 21.33 -25.02
CA GLU A 16 -2.46 21.30 -23.67
C GLU A 16 -3.07 20.04 -23.05
N THR A 17 -2.30 18.97 -23.00
CA THR A 17 -2.71 17.76 -22.28
C THR A 17 -2.68 18.14 -20.81
N ASP A 18 -3.85 18.39 -20.22
CA ASP A 18 -4.03 18.62 -18.78
C ASP A 18 -3.64 17.33 -18.04
N VAL A 19 -2.33 17.17 -17.80
CA VAL A 19 -1.77 16.01 -17.12
C VAL A 19 -2.11 16.11 -15.64
N LYS A 20 -2.79 15.11 -15.12
CA LYS A 20 -3.18 15.02 -13.70
C LYS A 20 -2.41 13.93 -12.98
N ILE A 21 -2.27 14.07 -11.67
CA ILE A 21 -1.77 12.98 -10.83
C ILE A 21 -2.67 11.76 -11.03
N ARG A 22 -2.04 10.59 -11.18
CA ARG A 22 -2.77 9.33 -11.30
C ARG A 22 -3.62 9.08 -10.06
N PRO A 23 -4.90 8.72 -10.22
CA PRO A 23 -5.79 8.47 -9.09
C PRO A 23 -5.26 7.33 -8.21
N ASN A 24 -5.34 7.51 -6.90
CA ASN A 24 -5.08 6.43 -5.96
C ASN A 24 -6.32 5.53 -5.87
N ARG A 25 -6.27 4.32 -6.45
CA ARG A 25 -7.41 3.42 -6.54
C ARG A 25 -7.88 2.93 -5.16
N VAL A 26 -6.96 2.65 -4.23
CA VAL A 26 -7.31 2.28 -2.85
C VAL A 26 -8.15 3.39 -2.20
N ARG A 27 -7.73 4.65 -2.36
CA ARG A 27 -8.48 5.81 -1.86
C ARG A 27 -9.86 5.92 -2.51
N GLN A 28 -9.96 5.72 -3.83
CA GLN A 28 -11.25 5.76 -4.54
C GLN A 28 -12.21 4.67 -4.05
N THR A 29 -11.70 3.44 -3.86
CA THR A 29 -12.49 2.32 -3.32
C THR A 29 -13.00 2.61 -1.92
N LEU A 30 -12.14 3.17 -1.04
CA LEU A 30 -12.54 3.58 0.31
C LEU A 30 -13.58 4.71 0.29
N ALA A 31 -13.40 5.72 -0.56
CA ALA A 31 -14.35 6.83 -0.72
C ALA A 31 -15.73 6.36 -1.23
N ALA A 32 -15.76 5.32 -2.05
CA ALA A 32 -16.99 4.67 -2.52
C ALA A 32 -17.66 3.78 -1.44
N GLY A 33 -17.13 3.76 -0.22
CA GLY A 33 -17.67 2.96 0.87
C GLY A 33 -17.37 1.46 0.76
N LYS A 34 -16.45 1.04 -0.11
CA LYS A 34 -16.10 -0.36 -0.36
C LYS A 34 -14.87 -0.80 0.43
N VAL A 35 -14.58 -2.09 0.43
CA VAL A 35 -13.37 -2.67 0.99
C VAL A 35 -12.28 -2.64 -0.08
N ALA A 36 -11.16 -2.02 0.22
CA ALA A 36 -10.00 -2.01 -0.66
C ALA A 36 -9.16 -3.28 -0.46
N THR A 37 -8.79 -3.91 -1.57
CA THR A 37 -8.02 -5.15 -1.60
C THR A 37 -6.60 -4.88 -2.10
N ILE A 38 -5.61 -5.32 -1.33
CA ILE A 38 -4.19 -5.19 -1.65
C ILE A 38 -3.57 -6.58 -1.67
N ILE A 39 -2.77 -6.84 -2.70
CA ILE A 39 -2.04 -8.11 -2.85
C ILE A 39 -0.54 -7.85 -2.88
N GLY A 40 0.23 -8.71 -2.27
CA GLY A 40 1.68 -8.55 -2.18
C GLY A 40 2.47 -9.81 -2.39
N GLY A 41 3.77 -9.64 -2.43
CA GLY A 41 4.75 -10.71 -2.59
C GLY A 41 5.58 -10.61 -3.87
N SER A 42 5.55 -9.45 -4.56
CA SER A 42 6.37 -9.24 -5.76
C SER A 42 7.29 -8.03 -5.59
N ASN A 43 8.55 -8.23 -6.02
CA ASN A 43 9.53 -7.18 -6.22
C ASN A 43 10.00 -7.15 -7.69
N ASP A 44 9.18 -7.70 -8.60
CA ASP A 44 9.48 -7.84 -10.01
C ASP A 44 8.41 -7.12 -10.84
N PRO A 45 8.78 -6.14 -11.70
CA PRO A 45 7.84 -5.42 -12.56
C PRO A 45 7.05 -6.35 -13.49
N ASP A 46 7.68 -7.40 -14.05
CA ASP A 46 7.03 -8.33 -14.98
C ASP A 46 5.95 -9.16 -14.26
N LEU A 47 6.18 -9.49 -12.97
CA LEU A 47 5.16 -10.14 -12.15
C LEU A 47 4.05 -9.17 -11.78
N ILE A 48 4.36 -7.88 -11.55
CA ILE A 48 3.33 -6.85 -11.34
C ILE A 48 2.42 -6.74 -12.56
N ASP A 49 2.95 -6.82 -13.78
CA ASP A 49 2.14 -6.83 -14.99
C ASP A 49 1.16 -8.02 -15.02
N GLN A 50 1.58 -9.21 -14.58
CA GLN A 50 0.67 -10.35 -14.46
C GLN A 50 -0.39 -10.13 -13.37
N LEU A 51 0.00 -9.65 -12.19
CA LEU A 51 -0.91 -9.34 -11.09
C LEU A 51 -1.85 -8.17 -11.41
N GLY A 52 -1.42 -7.26 -12.27
CA GLY A 52 -2.21 -6.11 -12.73
C GLY A 52 -3.51 -6.48 -13.41
N THR A 53 -3.58 -7.67 -14.02
CA THR A 53 -4.80 -8.21 -14.64
C THR A 53 -5.90 -8.56 -13.63
N LEU A 54 -5.53 -8.73 -12.35
CA LEU A 54 -6.47 -9.07 -11.29
C LEU A 54 -7.29 -7.85 -10.85
N ASP A 55 -8.54 -8.06 -10.43
CA ASP A 55 -9.37 -6.97 -9.93
C ASP A 55 -9.09 -6.68 -8.44
N VAL A 56 -7.84 -6.25 -8.16
CA VAL A 56 -7.39 -5.76 -6.85
C VAL A 56 -7.11 -4.26 -6.93
N ASP A 57 -7.11 -3.56 -5.82
CA ASP A 57 -6.95 -2.10 -5.79
C ASP A 57 -5.49 -1.67 -5.71
N GLY A 58 -4.63 -2.45 -5.07
CA GLY A 58 -3.24 -2.11 -4.87
C GLY A 58 -2.29 -3.30 -4.87
N ILE A 59 -1.03 -3.00 -5.15
CA ILE A 59 0.09 -3.93 -5.08
C ILE A 59 1.01 -3.49 -3.93
N TRP A 60 1.26 -4.41 -3.01
CA TRP A 60 2.17 -4.18 -1.89
C TRP A 60 3.60 -4.49 -2.31
N LEU A 61 4.47 -3.51 -2.18
CA LEU A 61 5.89 -3.56 -2.46
C LEU A 61 6.65 -3.55 -1.12
N GLU A 62 7.45 -4.59 -0.91
CA GLU A 62 8.02 -4.90 0.40
C GLU A 62 9.43 -4.36 0.54
N GLY A 63 9.61 -3.29 1.31
CA GLY A 63 10.91 -2.65 1.56
C GLY A 63 11.50 -2.87 2.95
N GLU A 64 10.79 -3.52 3.87
CA GLU A 64 11.30 -3.83 5.21
C GLU A 64 11.97 -5.21 5.27
N HIS A 65 11.25 -6.27 4.89
CA HIS A 65 11.76 -7.65 4.89
C HIS A 65 12.05 -8.18 3.48
N GLY A 66 11.75 -7.38 2.45
CA GLY A 66 11.99 -7.72 1.06
C GLY A 66 13.19 -7.01 0.46
N GLY A 67 13.40 -7.23 -0.84
CA GLY A 67 14.51 -6.66 -1.58
C GLY A 67 14.19 -5.34 -2.29
N VAL A 68 13.08 -4.67 -1.97
CA VAL A 68 12.73 -3.40 -2.64
C VAL A 68 13.58 -2.27 -2.06
N ASP A 69 14.38 -1.64 -2.90
CA ASP A 69 15.12 -0.43 -2.56
C ASP A 69 14.76 0.76 -3.46
N TYR A 70 15.42 1.89 -3.25
CA TYR A 70 15.16 3.10 -4.03
C TYR A 70 15.44 2.98 -5.52
N ALA A 71 16.34 2.11 -5.94
CA ALA A 71 16.66 1.89 -7.35
C ALA A 71 15.45 1.24 -8.06
N ASP A 72 14.82 0.28 -7.40
CA ASP A 72 13.72 -0.51 -7.94
C ASP A 72 12.39 0.24 -7.97
N LEU A 73 12.12 1.06 -6.94
CA LEU A 73 10.83 1.74 -6.74
C LEU A 73 10.32 2.46 -7.98
N GLY A 74 11.23 3.13 -8.73
CA GLY A 74 10.82 3.86 -9.93
C GLY A 74 10.19 2.96 -10.99
N ASN A 75 10.66 1.74 -11.16
CA ASN A 75 10.15 0.80 -12.14
C ASN A 75 8.93 0.03 -11.61
N LEU A 76 8.97 -0.42 -10.38
CA LEU A 76 7.85 -1.09 -9.71
C LEU A 76 6.60 -0.21 -9.67
N THR A 77 6.76 1.08 -9.31
CA THR A 77 5.63 2.02 -9.29
C THR A 77 5.09 2.34 -10.68
N ARG A 78 5.94 2.34 -11.75
CA ARG A 78 5.46 2.44 -13.13
C ARG A 78 4.64 1.23 -13.56
N ALA A 79 5.07 0.03 -13.21
CA ALA A 79 4.30 -1.18 -13.48
C ALA A 79 2.91 -1.11 -12.81
N CYS A 80 2.84 -0.69 -11.54
CA CYS A 80 1.54 -0.44 -10.90
C CYS A 80 0.69 0.60 -11.65
N ASP A 81 1.30 1.72 -12.07
CA ASP A 81 0.61 2.79 -12.78
C ASP A 81 0.02 2.33 -14.13
N LEU A 82 0.73 1.46 -14.88
CA LEU A 82 0.24 0.91 -16.16
C LEU A 82 -1.10 0.20 -16.00
N TRP A 83 -1.32 -0.43 -14.88
CA TRP A 83 -2.53 -1.20 -14.58
C TRP A 83 -3.54 -0.43 -13.71
N GLY A 84 -3.28 0.84 -13.43
CA GLY A 84 -4.15 1.65 -12.55
C GLY A 84 -4.24 1.09 -11.13
N LYS A 85 -3.20 0.42 -10.65
CA LYS A 85 -3.10 -0.11 -9.28
C LYS A 85 -2.38 0.87 -8.40
N THR A 86 -2.84 1.02 -7.15
CA THR A 86 -2.10 1.79 -6.16
C THR A 86 -0.81 1.05 -5.79
N SER A 87 0.34 1.69 -5.96
CA SER A 87 1.61 1.21 -5.42
C SER A 87 1.65 1.49 -3.91
N VAL A 88 1.58 0.42 -3.11
CA VAL A 88 1.60 0.47 -1.64
C VAL A 88 2.96 -0.02 -1.18
N VAL A 89 3.82 0.88 -0.71
CA VAL A 89 5.20 0.55 -0.36
C VAL A 89 5.36 0.50 1.14
N ARG A 90 5.71 -0.68 1.71
CA ARG A 90 6.17 -0.74 3.09
C ARG A 90 7.62 -0.27 3.12
N VAL A 91 7.86 0.78 3.88
CA VAL A 91 9.19 1.33 4.09
C VAL A 91 9.93 0.57 5.19
N MET A 92 11.26 0.66 5.18
CA MET A 92 12.14 -0.04 6.10
C MET A 92 11.94 0.39 7.56
N ASP A 93 11.65 1.68 7.77
CA ASP A 93 11.57 2.28 9.10
C ASP A 93 10.75 3.58 9.10
N ASN A 94 10.49 4.12 10.29
CA ASN A 94 9.85 5.42 10.48
C ASN A 94 10.89 6.56 10.44
N ASP A 95 11.68 6.62 9.37
CA ASP A 95 12.64 7.70 9.13
C ASP A 95 12.09 8.74 8.16
N TYR A 96 12.33 10.01 8.45
CA TYR A 96 11.83 11.13 7.64
C TYR A 96 12.26 11.03 6.17
N ALA A 97 13.55 10.74 5.92
CA ALA A 97 14.09 10.67 4.57
C ALA A 97 13.59 9.42 3.83
N THR A 98 13.47 8.29 4.50
CA THR A 98 12.92 7.05 3.96
C THR A 98 11.50 7.28 3.44
N ILE A 99 10.65 7.94 4.21
CA ILE A 99 9.24 8.21 3.87
C ILE A 99 9.13 9.11 2.63
N TYR A 100 9.69 10.32 2.67
CA TYR A 100 9.49 11.25 1.56
C TYR A 100 10.18 10.80 0.27
N ARG A 101 11.37 10.18 0.35
CA ARG A 101 12.06 9.67 -0.84
C ARG A 101 11.30 8.55 -1.52
N THR A 102 10.63 7.69 -0.76
CA THR A 102 9.75 6.64 -1.30
C THR A 102 8.60 7.26 -2.09
N LEU A 103 7.95 8.30 -1.56
CA LEU A 103 6.92 9.06 -2.28
C LEU A 103 7.48 9.74 -3.53
N ASP A 104 8.70 10.28 -3.48
CA ASP A 104 9.36 10.93 -4.62
C ASP A 104 9.65 9.95 -5.76
N ARG A 105 9.86 8.67 -5.44
CA ARG A 105 10.03 7.59 -6.43
C ARG A 105 8.71 7.09 -7.03
N GLY A 106 7.57 7.66 -6.59
CA GLY A 106 6.26 7.45 -7.21
C GLY A 106 5.32 6.53 -6.45
N ALA A 107 5.64 6.14 -5.21
CA ALA A 107 4.70 5.46 -4.35
C ALA A 107 3.44 6.31 -4.15
N GLN A 108 2.27 5.71 -4.27
CA GLN A 108 0.98 6.37 -4.02
C GLN A 108 0.48 6.15 -2.59
N ALA A 109 0.96 5.09 -1.96
CA ALA A 109 0.74 4.83 -0.54
C ALA A 109 2.04 4.32 0.08
N ILE A 110 2.29 4.70 1.32
CA ILE A 110 3.35 4.13 2.14
C ILE A 110 2.77 3.46 3.36
N VAL A 111 3.46 2.44 3.84
CA VAL A 111 3.17 1.74 5.08
C VAL A 111 4.40 1.86 5.97
N VAL A 112 4.21 2.44 7.14
CA VAL A 112 5.31 2.68 8.09
C VAL A 112 5.21 1.67 9.23
N PRO A 113 6.26 0.84 9.46
CA PRO A 113 6.27 -0.17 10.50
C PRO A 113 6.45 0.45 11.88
N HIS A 114 6.17 -0.32 12.92
CA HIS A 114 6.51 -0.08 14.34
C HIS A 114 6.06 1.28 14.89
N VAL A 115 4.85 1.74 14.54
CA VAL A 115 4.28 2.99 15.06
C VAL A 115 3.60 2.73 16.39
N ASN A 116 4.28 3.08 17.48
CA ASN A 116 3.92 2.73 18.85
C ASN A 116 3.40 3.88 19.70
N THR A 117 3.47 5.11 19.17
CA THR A 117 3.06 6.32 19.88
C THR A 117 2.40 7.33 18.95
N ARG A 118 1.63 8.25 19.54
CA ARG A 118 1.09 9.41 18.82
C ARG A 118 2.19 10.25 18.14
N ALA A 119 3.32 10.43 18.81
CA ALA A 119 4.44 11.21 18.26
C ALA A 119 5.04 10.56 17.02
N GLU A 120 5.20 9.23 17.02
CA GLU A 120 5.66 8.48 15.85
C GLU A 120 4.66 8.56 14.70
N ALA A 121 3.35 8.41 14.97
CA ALA A 121 2.32 8.60 13.95
C ALA A 121 2.32 10.04 13.38
N GLN A 122 2.54 11.06 14.23
CA GLN A 122 2.68 12.44 13.78
C GLN A 122 3.92 12.65 12.90
N ALA A 123 5.04 12.00 13.22
CA ALA A 123 6.26 12.05 12.41
C ALA A 123 6.03 11.49 11.00
N VAL A 124 5.20 10.44 10.86
CA VAL A 124 4.78 9.92 9.54
C VAL A 124 4.07 10.99 8.72
N VAL A 125 3.15 11.73 9.33
CA VAL A 125 2.42 12.81 8.65
C VAL A 125 3.37 13.93 8.23
N GLU A 126 4.28 14.33 9.13
CA GLU A 126 5.26 15.38 8.85
C GLU A 126 6.18 15.02 7.69
N ALA A 127 6.59 13.75 7.58
CA ALA A 127 7.43 13.26 6.50
C ALA A 127 6.68 13.05 5.18
N GLY A 128 5.42 12.62 5.24
CA GLY A 128 4.64 12.19 4.07
C GLY A 128 3.81 13.27 3.40
N LYS A 129 3.53 14.39 4.09
CA LYS A 129 2.67 15.47 3.59
C LYS A 129 3.45 16.78 3.37
N PHE A 130 3.11 17.48 2.29
CA PHE A 130 3.58 18.84 2.06
C PHE A 130 2.88 19.84 2.99
N SER A 131 3.51 21.00 3.20
CA SER A 131 2.90 22.12 3.92
C SER A 131 1.50 22.47 3.35
N PRO A 132 0.52 22.82 4.20
CA PRO A 132 0.63 23.04 5.66
C PRO A 132 0.43 21.80 6.51
N LEU A 133 0.17 20.63 5.93
CA LEU A 133 -0.15 19.40 6.68
C LEU A 133 1.08 18.72 7.27
N GLY A 134 2.22 18.88 6.63
CA GLY A 134 3.49 18.27 7.02
C GLY A 134 4.67 19.14 6.59
N ARG A 135 5.87 18.53 6.61
CA ARG A 135 7.16 19.16 6.30
C ARG A 135 7.92 18.44 5.18
N ARG A 136 7.22 17.62 4.36
CA ARG A 136 7.84 16.96 3.21
C ARG A 136 8.57 18.00 2.36
N GLY A 137 9.85 17.71 2.03
CA GLY A 137 10.66 18.60 1.19
C GLY A 137 10.04 18.83 -0.18
N MET A 138 10.10 20.07 -0.67
CA MET A 138 9.55 20.44 -1.96
C MET A 138 10.37 19.81 -3.09
N PHE A 139 9.85 18.76 -3.66
CA PHE A 139 10.36 18.11 -4.87
C PHE A 139 9.20 17.53 -5.66
N THR A 140 9.19 17.78 -6.98
CA THR A 140 8.19 17.16 -7.86
C THR A 140 8.49 15.67 -7.97
N SER A 141 7.65 14.84 -7.36
CA SER A 141 7.81 13.38 -7.46
C SER A 141 7.58 12.90 -8.90
N ARG A 142 7.91 11.63 -9.15
CA ARG A 142 7.60 11.00 -10.43
C ARG A 142 6.12 11.14 -10.83
N GLN A 143 5.20 11.15 -9.87
CA GLN A 143 3.76 11.32 -10.12
C GLN A 143 3.38 12.74 -10.57
N GLY A 144 4.24 13.73 -10.35
CA GLY A 144 3.97 15.15 -10.64
C GLY A 144 4.59 15.67 -11.91
N PHE A 145 5.36 14.89 -12.65
CA PHE A 145 5.95 15.38 -13.90
C PHE A 145 4.87 15.68 -14.94
N GLY A 146 4.85 16.94 -15.41
CA GLY A 146 3.84 17.46 -16.34
C GLY A 146 2.50 17.84 -15.68
N VAL A 147 2.40 17.83 -14.35
CA VAL A 147 1.21 18.22 -13.60
C VAL A 147 1.39 19.62 -13.03
N ASP A 148 0.66 20.61 -13.56
CA ASP A 148 0.83 22.02 -13.20
C ASP A 148 0.44 22.33 -11.75
N ASP A 149 -0.59 21.67 -11.24
CA ASP A 149 -1.10 21.87 -9.88
C ASP A 149 -0.65 20.78 -8.88
N TYR A 150 0.48 20.10 -9.18
CA TYR A 150 0.97 18.96 -8.38
C TYR A 150 0.96 19.22 -6.88
N PHE A 151 1.55 20.32 -6.40
CA PHE A 151 1.67 20.60 -4.97
C PHE A 151 0.33 20.94 -4.30
N LYS A 152 -0.72 21.28 -5.08
CA LYS A 152 -2.06 21.52 -4.55
C LYS A 152 -2.83 20.21 -4.34
N THR A 153 -2.53 19.17 -5.13
CA THR A 153 -3.29 17.92 -5.17
C THR A 153 -2.53 16.72 -4.60
N ALA A 154 -1.21 16.81 -4.48
CA ALA A 154 -0.35 15.71 -4.03
C ALA A 154 -0.71 15.18 -2.64
N ASN A 155 -1.06 16.05 -1.69
CA ASN A 155 -1.46 15.64 -0.34
C ASN A 155 -2.72 14.76 -0.34
N ASP A 156 -3.64 15.01 -1.27
CA ASP A 156 -4.89 14.24 -1.38
C ASP A 156 -4.67 12.87 -2.03
N GLN A 157 -3.64 12.73 -2.86
CA GLN A 157 -3.36 11.47 -3.56
C GLN A 157 -2.37 10.57 -2.80
N SER A 158 -1.50 11.13 -1.97
CA SER A 158 -0.58 10.34 -1.13
C SER A 158 -1.32 9.73 0.05
N MET A 159 -1.23 8.41 0.24
CA MET A 159 -1.79 7.73 1.40
C MET A 159 -0.71 7.38 2.41
N LEU A 160 -1.05 7.56 3.68
CA LEU A 160 -0.20 7.19 4.82
C LEU A 160 -0.89 6.10 5.63
N MET A 161 -0.22 4.96 5.74
CA MET A 161 -0.66 3.83 6.54
C MET A 161 0.38 3.58 7.65
N VAL A 162 -0.06 3.25 8.84
CA VAL A 162 0.81 2.92 9.97
C VAL A 162 0.50 1.52 10.46
N LEU A 163 1.55 0.74 10.78
CA LEU A 163 1.40 -0.60 11.35
C LEU A 163 1.29 -0.52 12.88
N ILE A 164 0.27 -1.17 13.39
CA ILE A 164 0.03 -1.44 14.81
C ILE A 164 0.38 -2.91 15.02
N GLU A 165 1.62 -3.16 15.40
CA GLU A 165 2.21 -4.50 15.38
C GLU A 165 3.05 -4.83 16.61
N ASP A 166 3.22 -3.85 17.50
CA ASP A 166 3.86 -4.07 18.78
C ASP A 166 2.84 -4.02 19.93
N ILE A 167 3.00 -4.90 20.89
CA ILE A 167 2.16 -4.87 22.10
C ILE A 167 2.26 -3.53 22.83
N ALA A 168 3.37 -2.79 22.67
CA ALA A 168 3.58 -1.46 23.23
C ALA A 168 2.66 -0.38 22.63
N ALA A 169 2.13 -0.58 21.42
CA ALA A 169 1.17 0.30 20.77
C ALA A 169 -0.26 0.17 21.35
N ILE A 170 -0.64 -1.03 21.79
CA ILE A 170 -2.01 -1.37 22.16
C ILE A 170 -2.57 -0.48 23.28
N PRO A 171 -1.87 -0.23 24.41
CA PRO A 171 -2.35 0.67 25.45
C PRO A 171 -2.41 2.14 25.04
N LYS A 172 -1.71 2.52 23.95
CA LYS A 172 -1.63 3.90 23.43
C LYS A 172 -2.50 4.12 22.20
N LEU A 173 -3.20 3.10 21.73
CA LEU A 173 -3.95 3.12 20.47
C LEU A 173 -4.97 4.25 20.42
N ASP A 174 -5.63 4.59 21.54
CA ASP A 174 -6.58 5.70 21.64
C ASP A 174 -5.95 7.06 21.32
N GLU A 175 -4.64 7.23 21.57
CA GLU A 175 -3.93 8.46 21.23
C GLU A 175 -3.37 8.40 19.79
N ILE A 176 -2.95 7.22 19.35
CA ILE A 176 -2.44 7.03 17.99
C ILE A 176 -3.54 7.30 16.95
N VAL A 177 -4.75 6.79 17.15
CA VAL A 177 -5.87 6.98 16.20
C VAL A 177 -6.38 8.41 16.10
N LYS A 178 -6.03 9.29 17.03
CA LYS A 178 -6.35 10.72 16.98
C LYS A 178 -5.47 11.52 16.02
N VAL A 179 -4.40 10.94 15.51
CA VAL A 179 -3.53 11.64 14.57
C VAL A 179 -4.25 11.79 13.24
N ASP A 180 -4.43 13.05 12.81
CA ASP A 180 -5.05 13.36 11.52
C ASP A 180 -4.10 13.03 10.36
N HIS A 181 -4.67 12.87 9.16
CA HIS A 181 -3.94 12.60 7.92
C HIS A 181 -3.22 11.23 7.86
N ILE A 182 -3.43 10.35 8.85
CA ILE A 182 -3.18 8.92 8.68
C ILE A 182 -4.44 8.32 8.04
N ASP A 183 -4.27 7.73 6.87
CA ASP A 183 -5.38 7.18 6.07
C ASP A 183 -5.82 5.80 6.56
N VAL A 184 -4.87 4.97 7.02
CA VAL A 184 -5.15 3.59 7.47
C VAL A 184 -4.31 3.25 8.70
N PHE A 185 -4.97 2.71 9.72
CA PHE A 185 -4.32 2.07 10.86
C PHE A 185 -4.39 0.55 10.64
N PHE A 186 -3.26 -0.04 10.34
CA PHE A 186 -3.18 -1.44 9.93
C PHE A 186 -2.65 -2.30 11.06
N VAL A 187 -3.46 -3.23 11.55
CA VAL A 187 -3.03 -4.21 12.56
C VAL A 187 -2.32 -5.36 11.85
N ALA A 188 -1.02 -5.56 12.12
CA ALA A 188 -0.20 -6.60 11.53
C ALA A 188 -0.09 -7.81 12.48
N PRO A 189 -0.76 -8.94 12.18
CA PRO A 189 -0.93 -10.05 13.13
C PRO A 189 0.37 -10.78 13.49
N SER A 190 1.30 -10.90 12.52
CA SER A 190 2.53 -11.70 12.68
C SER A 190 3.47 -11.07 13.71
N ASP A 191 3.74 -9.78 13.55
CA ASP A 191 4.65 -9.04 14.41
C ASP A 191 4.01 -8.75 15.77
N LEU A 192 2.69 -8.52 15.79
CA LEU A 192 1.94 -8.41 17.04
C LEU A 192 2.03 -9.73 17.86
N ALA A 193 1.86 -10.88 17.20
CA ALA A 193 2.02 -12.18 17.89
C ALA A 193 3.45 -12.35 18.42
N THR A 194 4.45 -11.97 17.63
CA THR A 194 5.86 -12.03 18.03
C THR A 194 6.12 -11.11 19.24
N SER A 195 5.63 -9.87 19.22
CA SER A 195 5.81 -8.91 20.32
C SER A 195 5.07 -9.31 21.60
N MET A 196 4.04 -10.16 21.48
CA MET A 196 3.32 -10.77 22.60
C MET A 196 3.98 -12.05 23.12
N GLY A 197 5.08 -12.52 22.51
CA GLY A 197 5.76 -13.75 22.88
C GLY A 197 5.19 -15.02 22.23
N HIS A 198 4.30 -14.90 21.24
CA HIS A 198 3.66 -16.00 20.52
C HIS A 198 4.16 -16.10 19.07
N ILE A 199 5.48 -16.09 18.89
CA ILE A 199 6.11 -16.13 17.55
C ILE A 199 5.59 -17.30 16.71
N GLY A 200 5.09 -17.01 15.51
CA GLY A 200 4.56 -18.02 14.57
C GLY A 200 3.15 -18.54 14.91
N ASP A 201 2.57 -18.15 16.05
CA ASP A 201 1.21 -18.56 16.47
C ASP A 201 0.23 -17.38 16.49
N MET A 202 -0.08 -16.87 15.30
CA MET A 202 -1.12 -15.86 15.13
C MET A 202 -2.52 -16.34 15.56
N ALA A 203 -2.75 -17.65 15.66
CA ALA A 203 -4.03 -18.23 16.06
C ALA A 203 -4.20 -18.28 17.58
N HIS A 204 -3.17 -17.99 18.36
CA HIS A 204 -3.24 -17.98 19.82
C HIS A 204 -4.41 -17.11 20.32
N PRO A 205 -5.24 -17.59 21.26
CA PRO A 205 -6.45 -16.87 21.72
C PRO A 205 -6.18 -15.45 22.19
N GLU A 206 -5.09 -15.21 22.91
CA GLU A 206 -4.72 -13.88 23.39
C GLU A 206 -4.34 -12.93 22.24
N VAL A 207 -3.62 -13.45 21.23
CA VAL A 207 -3.26 -12.69 20.03
C VAL A 207 -4.52 -12.31 19.27
N GLN A 208 -5.41 -13.27 19.00
CA GLN A 208 -6.67 -13.02 18.31
C GLN A 208 -7.55 -12.00 19.05
N LYS A 209 -7.65 -12.11 20.38
CA LYS A 209 -8.38 -11.15 21.21
C LYS A 209 -7.78 -9.74 21.10
N THR A 210 -6.45 -9.63 21.08
CA THR A 210 -5.76 -8.33 20.97
C THR A 210 -5.99 -7.72 19.59
N ILE A 211 -5.87 -8.51 18.51
CA ILE A 211 -6.16 -8.07 17.13
C ILE A 211 -7.60 -7.56 17.04
N ASP A 212 -8.58 -8.34 17.51
CA ASP A 212 -9.99 -7.97 17.45
C ASP A 212 -10.28 -6.69 18.23
N SER A 213 -9.70 -6.56 19.42
CA SER A 213 -9.83 -5.37 20.23
C SER A 213 -9.25 -4.14 19.54
N ALA A 214 -8.06 -4.26 18.96
CA ALA A 214 -7.39 -3.18 18.24
C ALA A 214 -8.20 -2.74 17.00
N LEU A 215 -8.63 -3.69 16.17
CA LEU A 215 -9.45 -3.40 14.99
C LEU A 215 -10.78 -2.73 15.37
N THR A 216 -11.47 -3.26 16.39
CA THR A 216 -12.73 -2.70 16.90
C THR A 216 -12.53 -1.26 17.36
N LYS A 217 -11.46 -0.99 18.10
CA LYS A 217 -11.14 0.35 18.62
C LYS A 217 -10.86 1.34 17.47
N ILE A 218 -10.11 0.95 16.44
CA ILE A 218 -9.85 1.79 15.25
C ILE A 218 -11.18 2.13 14.55
N VAL A 219 -12.04 1.13 14.33
CA VAL A 219 -13.34 1.31 13.66
C VAL A 219 -14.26 2.21 14.50
N GLN A 220 -14.32 2.00 15.81
CA GLN A 220 -15.14 2.82 16.72
C GLN A 220 -14.67 4.27 16.81
N ALA A 221 -13.38 4.52 16.61
CA ALA A 221 -12.82 5.86 16.48
C ALA A 221 -13.16 6.54 15.14
N GLY A 222 -13.93 5.89 14.25
CA GLY A 222 -14.27 6.40 12.93
C GLY A 222 -13.10 6.37 11.92
N ARG A 223 -12.04 5.60 12.24
CA ARG A 223 -10.85 5.50 11.39
C ARG A 223 -10.90 4.25 10.51
N VAL A 224 -10.13 4.26 9.43
CA VAL A 224 -10.03 3.09 8.54
C VAL A 224 -9.08 2.07 9.16
N ALA A 225 -9.62 0.88 9.44
CA ALA A 225 -8.85 -0.25 9.90
C ALA A 225 -8.38 -1.11 8.71
N GLY A 226 -7.13 -1.58 8.78
CA GLY A 226 -6.57 -2.56 7.85
C GLY A 226 -6.03 -3.77 8.58
N THR A 227 -5.92 -4.93 7.90
CA THR A 227 -5.25 -6.12 8.44
C THR A 227 -4.90 -7.15 7.35
N LEU A 228 -4.00 -8.08 7.70
CA LEU A 228 -3.68 -9.25 6.90
C LEU A 228 -4.85 -10.25 6.96
N VAL A 229 -5.24 -10.78 5.80
CA VAL A 229 -6.34 -11.73 5.67
C VAL A 229 -5.98 -12.94 4.83
N ASN A 230 -6.82 -13.95 4.95
CA ASN A 230 -6.89 -15.11 4.05
C ASN A 230 -8.36 -15.44 3.74
N ALA A 231 -8.60 -16.41 2.88
CA ALA A 231 -9.96 -16.83 2.51
C ALA A 231 -10.82 -17.27 3.72
N GLY A 232 -10.21 -17.75 4.79
CA GLY A 232 -10.92 -18.23 5.99
C GLY A 232 -11.37 -17.12 6.95
N ASN A 233 -10.76 -15.93 6.89
CA ASN A 233 -11.02 -14.87 7.87
C ASN A 233 -11.45 -13.50 7.27
N VAL A 234 -11.33 -13.30 5.95
CA VAL A 234 -11.62 -12.01 5.31
C VAL A 234 -13.05 -11.54 5.58
N GLU A 235 -14.05 -12.42 5.46
CA GLU A 235 -15.44 -12.05 5.73
C GLU A 235 -15.68 -11.65 7.20
N ARG A 236 -15.01 -12.31 8.13
CA ARG A 236 -15.12 -11.97 9.56
C ARG A 236 -14.62 -10.55 9.80
N TYR A 237 -13.44 -10.21 9.31
CA TYR A 237 -12.86 -8.89 9.53
C TYR A 237 -13.62 -7.77 8.81
N THR A 238 -14.10 -8.02 7.59
CA THR A 238 -14.92 -7.03 6.86
C THR A 238 -16.27 -6.79 7.54
N ARG A 239 -16.89 -7.81 8.14
CA ARG A 239 -18.09 -7.64 9.01
C ARG A 239 -17.78 -6.83 10.27
N MET A 240 -16.57 -6.87 10.80
CA MET A 240 -16.14 -6.02 11.92
C MET A 240 -15.88 -4.56 11.51
N GLY A 241 -15.96 -4.22 10.23
CA GLY A 241 -15.75 -2.87 9.72
C GLY A 241 -14.35 -2.61 9.17
N VAL A 242 -13.50 -3.64 9.04
CA VAL A 242 -12.20 -3.50 8.35
C VAL A 242 -12.43 -3.16 6.88
N ARG A 243 -11.73 -2.15 6.39
CA ARG A 243 -11.92 -1.60 5.04
C ARG A 243 -10.70 -1.70 4.14
N VAL A 244 -9.53 -2.05 4.68
CA VAL A 244 -8.33 -2.38 3.91
C VAL A 244 -7.90 -3.79 4.26
N VAL A 245 -7.85 -4.66 3.26
CA VAL A 245 -7.41 -6.04 3.44
C VAL A 245 -6.18 -6.31 2.59
N PHE A 246 -5.21 -6.97 3.17
CA PHE A 246 -3.97 -7.36 2.51
C PHE A 246 -3.80 -8.87 2.57
N THR A 247 -3.28 -9.47 1.49
CA THR A 247 -2.86 -10.87 1.46
C THR A 247 -1.66 -11.05 0.52
N GLY A 248 -0.81 -12.04 0.80
CA GLY A 248 0.22 -12.47 -0.16
C GLY A 248 -0.37 -13.41 -1.21
N PHE A 249 0.19 -13.43 -2.42
CA PHE A 249 -0.26 -14.37 -3.46
C PHE A 249 0.37 -15.76 -3.33
N PHE A 250 1.49 -15.90 -2.62
CA PHE A 250 2.22 -17.17 -2.51
C PHE A 250 1.38 -18.33 -1.97
N PRO A 251 0.50 -18.18 -0.96
CA PRO A 251 -0.41 -19.25 -0.52
C PRO A 251 -1.31 -19.77 -1.63
N TRP A 252 -1.73 -18.93 -2.58
CA TRP A 252 -2.54 -19.36 -3.73
C TRP A 252 -1.72 -20.22 -4.71
N ILE A 253 -0.46 -19.82 -4.96
CA ILE A 253 0.46 -20.63 -5.77
C ILE A 253 0.71 -21.97 -5.12
N GLN A 254 0.94 -22.01 -3.80
CA GLN A 254 1.15 -23.27 -3.06
C GLN A 254 -0.08 -24.18 -3.15
N ALA A 255 -1.29 -23.63 -2.98
CA ALA A 255 -2.52 -24.41 -3.06
C ALA A 255 -2.72 -25.00 -4.46
N GLY A 256 -2.56 -24.18 -5.51
CA GLY A 256 -2.65 -24.63 -6.90
C GLY A 256 -1.59 -25.67 -7.29
N ALA A 257 -0.35 -25.47 -6.86
CA ALA A 257 0.72 -26.43 -7.10
C ALA A 257 0.46 -27.77 -6.40
N LYS A 258 0.00 -27.74 -5.14
CA LYS A 258 -0.36 -28.94 -4.40
C LYS A 258 -1.48 -29.72 -5.10
N GLU A 259 -2.56 -29.04 -5.49
CA GLU A 259 -3.67 -29.64 -6.22
C GLU A 259 -3.20 -30.29 -7.53
N LEU A 260 -2.37 -29.61 -8.31
CA LEU A 260 -1.81 -30.14 -9.56
C LEU A 260 -1.02 -31.43 -9.32
N VAL A 261 -0.12 -31.44 -8.32
CA VAL A 261 0.71 -32.62 -7.99
C VAL A 261 -0.17 -33.80 -7.55
N GLU A 262 -1.16 -33.56 -6.69
CA GLU A 262 -2.08 -34.62 -6.21
C GLU A 262 -2.89 -35.21 -7.37
N ARG A 263 -3.43 -34.41 -8.28
CA ARG A 263 -4.19 -34.86 -9.46
C ARG A 263 -3.33 -35.62 -10.45
N ALA A 264 -2.09 -35.16 -10.71
CA ALA A 264 -1.15 -35.88 -11.57
C ALA A 264 -0.79 -37.25 -11.02
N ALA A 265 -0.54 -37.36 -9.70
CA ALA A 265 -0.26 -38.63 -9.03
C ALA A 265 -1.48 -39.56 -9.02
N ALA A 266 -2.69 -39.06 -8.95
CA ALA A 266 -3.91 -39.89 -9.02
C ALA A 266 -4.12 -40.45 -10.43
N GLY A 267 -3.90 -39.65 -11.48
CA GLY A 267 -4.01 -40.11 -12.87
C GLY A 267 -2.97 -41.16 -13.27
N ALA A 268 -1.77 -41.11 -12.66
CA ALA A 268 -0.71 -42.11 -12.93
C ALA A 268 -0.96 -43.48 -12.28
N ARG A 269 -1.96 -43.59 -11.37
CA ARG A 269 -2.32 -44.84 -10.66
C ARG A 269 -3.52 -45.58 -11.30
N GLY A 270 -4.17 -44.99 -12.28
CA GLY A 270 -5.25 -45.58 -13.07
C GLY A 270 -4.77 -46.06 -14.41
#